data_72a507136694146128fad791242b3fb1
#
_entry.id   72a507136694146128fad791242b3fb1
#
_cell.length_a   1.000
_cell.length_b   1.000
_cell.length_c   1.000
_cell.angle_alpha   90.00
_cell.angle_beta   90.00
_cell.angle_gamma   90.00
#
_symmetry.space_group_name_H-M   'P 1'
#
loop_
_entity.id
_entity.type
_entity.pdbx_description
1 polymer ?
#
loop_
_entity_poly.entity_id
_entity_poly.type
_entity_poly.pdbx_seq_one_letter_code
_entity_poly.pdbx_strand_id
1 'polypeptide(L)'
;MQVITTHLNADFDCLASMMAAKKLYPQAHLVLPGSTERLVEDFLKEESPHLKFTRIKDIPLDQVRLLVVVDTHASERIGVFGPLLDNPQMEVHIYDHHPDPQLDFKAGRKIIKKRGATTTILHEVLLEKNMSLTPEECTLMVLGIYQDTHSLVSVSTTPEDLTAAGDLIKRGADLSRVSSYMRQKLNSEQLDIFNGLVSSLENHLINGVEVSLTTASSDHFVRDLAYVVQNVMDMESLSAVFALIRLD
;
A
#
# COMPACT_ATOMS: atom_id res chain seq x y z
N MET A 1 -11.67 -2.47 -23.63
CA MET A 1 -10.79 -1.66 -22.77
C MET A 1 -10.14 -2.54 -21.73
N GLN A 2 -8.90 -2.23 -21.31
CA GLN A 2 -8.19 -2.90 -20.22
C GLN A 2 -7.94 -1.89 -19.11
N VAL A 3 -8.13 -2.29 -17.86
CA VAL A 3 -7.93 -1.45 -16.67
C VAL A 3 -7.03 -2.17 -15.67
N ILE A 4 -6.09 -1.44 -15.09
CA ILE A 4 -5.32 -1.84 -13.91
C ILE A 4 -5.85 -1.01 -12.74
N THR A 5 -6.23 -1.67 -11.67
CA THR A 5 -6.72 -1.05 -10.44
C THR A 5 -6.15 -1.75 -9.20
N THR A 6 -6.38 -1.17 -8.06
CA THR A 6 -5.96 -1.65 -6.75
C THR A 6 -7.06 -1.42 -5.72
N HIS A 7 -6.76 -1.46 -4.43
CA HIS A 7 -7.75 -1.18 -3.39
C HIS A 7 -7.94 0.32 -3.11
N LEU A 8 -9.06 0.64 -2.43
CA LEU A 8 -9.31 1.97 -1.87
C LEU A 8 -8.22 2.34 -0.87
N ASN A 9 -7.90 3.64 -0.79
CA ASN A 9 -6.82 4.17 0.03
C ASN A 9 -5.45 3.56 -0.34
N ALA A 10 -5.11 3.67 -1.63
CA ALA A 10 -3.91 3.07 -2.20
C ALA A 10 -2.62 3.62 -1.54
N ASP A 11 -1.73 2.71 -1.18
CA ASP A 11 -0.42 2.94 -0.59
C ASP A 11 0.71 2.78 -1.62
N PHE A 12 1.97 2.71 -1.19
CA PHE A 12 3.09 2.55 -2.12
C PHE A 12 3.17 1.15 -2.73
N ASP A 13 2.74 0.08 -2.04
CA ASP A 13 2.72 -1.25 -2.67
C ASP A 13 1.68 -1.31 -3.79
N CYS A 14 0.52 -0.71 -3.58
CA CYS A 14 -0.48 -0.48 -4.61
C CYS A 14 0.10 0.27 -5.83
N LEU A 15 0.74 1.43 -5.59
CA LEU A 15 1.26 2.28 -6.66
C LEU A 15 2.37 1.59 -7.45
N ALA A 16 3.32 0.98 -6.76
CA ALA A 16 4.43 0.24 -7.36
C ALA A 16 3.94 -0.97 -8.16
N SER A 17 2.98 -1.70 -7.60
CA SER A 17 2.33 -2.84 -8.25
C SER A 17 1.54 -2.43 -9.50
N MET A 18 0.81 -1.33 -9.46
CA MET A 18 0.13 -0.78 -10.64
C MET A 18 1.13 -0.40 -11.74
N MET A 19 2.24 0.26 -11.39
CA MET A 19 3.31 0.61 -12.35
C MET A 19 3.94 -0.64 -12.94
N ALA A 20 4.28 -1.63 -12.13
CA ALA A 20 4.86 -2.90 -12.60
C ALA A 20 3.89 -3.67 -13.50
N ALA A 21 2.60 -3.73 -13.13
CA ALA A 21 1.56 -4.33 -13.95
C ALA A 21 1.38 -3.58 -15.29
N LYS A 22 1.53 -2.26 -15.33
CA LYS A 22 1.46 -1.47 -16.58
C LYS A 22 2.51 -1.92 -17.60
N LYS A 23 3.66 -2.38 -17.16
CA LYS A 23 4.66 -2.96 -18.08
C LYS A 23 4.18 -4.27 -18.70
N LEU A 24 3.47 -5.10 -17.94
CA LEU A 24 2.89 -6.36 -18.42
C LEU A 24 1.66 -6.14 -19.32
N TYR A 25 0.93 -5.05 -19.07
CA TYR A 25 -0.31 -4.69 -19.77
C TYR A 25 -0.21 -3.26 -20.35
N PRO A 26 0.62 -3.02 -21.36
CA PRO A 26 0.94 -1.67 -21.84
C PRO A 26 -0.25 -0.89 -22.40
N GLN A 27 -1.33 -1.58 -22.77
CA GLN A 27 -2.56 -0.95 -23.28
C GLN A 27 -3.58 -0.64 -22.17
N ALA A 28 -3.35 -1.11 -20.93
CA ALA A 28 -4.30 -0.92 -19.85
C ALA A 28 -4.25 0.51 -19.28
N HIS A 29 -5.39 1.04 -18.89
CA HIS A 29 -5.49 2.31 -18.16
C HIS A 29 -5.20 2.07 -16.68
N LEU A 30 -4.34 2.91 -16.09
CA LEU A 30 -4.14 2.95 -14.64
C LEU A 30 -5.30 3.75 -14.03
N VAL A 31 -6.05 3.15 -13.11
CA VAL A 31 -7.21 3.79 -12.47
C VAL A 31 -7.19 3.53 -10.97
N LEU A 32 -7.05 4.58 -10.19
CA LEU A 32 -7.21 4.49 -8.74
C LEU A 32 -8.71 4.42 -8.42
N PRO A 33 -9.16 3.46 -7.61
CA PRO A 33 -10.59 3.27 -7.35
C PRO A 33 -11.17 4.27 -6.34
N GLY A 34 -10.31 5.03 -5.65
CA GLY A 34 -10.69 6.01 -4.65
C GLY A 34 -9.52 6.87 -4.19
N SER A 35 -9.45 7.11 -2.87
CA SER A 35 -8.36 7.86 -2.25
C SER A 35 -7.04 7.12 -2.31
N THR A 36 -5.96 7.87 -2.12
CA THR A 36 -4.62 7.35 -1.85
C THR A 36 -4.17 7.81 -0.47
N GLU A 37 -3.18 7.13 0.09
CA GLU A 37 -2.46 7.68 1.24
C GLU A 37 -1.79 9.00 0.89
N ARG A 38 -1.63 9.87 1.88
CA ARG A 38 -1.05 11.21 1.69
C ARG A 38 0.32 11.18 1.04
N LEU A 39 1.20 10.30 1.50
CA LEU A 39 2.56 10.19 0.94
C LEU A 39 2.57 9.75 -0.52
N VAL A 40 1.63 8.88 -0.91
CA VAL A 40 1.45 8.49 -2.31
C VAL A 40 0.97 9.67 -3.14
N GLU A 41 0.05 10.48 -2.60
CA GLU A 41 -0.41 11.69 -3.27
C GLU A 41 0.72 12.70 -3.48
N ASP A 42 1.54 12.93 -2.44
CA ASP A 42 2.71 13.82 -2.48
C ASP A 42 3.75 13.30 -3.49
N PHE A 43 4.04 11.99 -3.47
CA PHE A 43 4.94 11.35 -4.45
C PHE A 43 4.46 11.51 -5.89
N LEU A 44 3.17 11.32 -6.14
CA LEU A 44 2.60 11.47 -7.49
C LEU A 44 2.72 12.90 -8.02
N LYS A 45 2.60 13.90 -7.15
CA LYS A 45 2.71 15.32 -7.51
C LYS A 45 4.16 15.74 -7.79
N GLU A 46 5.08 15.28 -6.97
CA GLU A 46 6.46 15.78 -6.94
C GLU A 46 7.39 14.95 -7.83
N GLU A 47 7.26 13.63 -7.78
CA GLU A 47 8.26 12.71 -8.31
C GLU A 47 7.84 11.97 -9.57
N SER A 48 6.54 11.85 -9.84
CA SER A 48 6.04 10.99 -10.92
C SER A 48 4.94 11.64 -11.77
N PRO A 49 5.13 12.88 -12.26
CA PRO A 49 4.12 13.55 -13.08
C PRO A 49 3.89 12.87 -14.43
N HIS A 50 4.76 11.92 -14.82
CA HIS A 50 4.65 11.13 -16.05
C HIS A 50 3.76 9.87 -15.87
N LEU A 51 3.48 9.43 -14.64
CA LEU A 51 2.50 8.38 -14.39
C LEU A 51 1.10 8.92 -14.61
N LYS A 52 0.52 8.55 -15.75
CA LYS A 52 -0.81 9.05 -16.15
C LYS A 52 -1.90 8.11 -15.66
N PHE A 53 -2.65 8.57 -14.67
CA PHE A 53 -3.87 7.91 -14.23
C PHE A 53 -5.07 8.43 -15.01
N THR A 54 -5.95 7.51 -15.42
CA THR A 54 -7.24 7.86 -16.01
C THR A 54 -8.25 8.01 -14.86
N ARG A 55 -9.05 9.07 -14.89
CA ARG A 55 -10.07 9.29 -13.86
C ARG A 55 -11.21 8.29 -14.05
N ILE A 56 -11.79 7.81 -12.97
CA ILE A 56 -12.91 6.86 -12.98
C ILE A 56 -14.04 7.31 -13.93
N LYS A 57 -14.40 8.59 -13.89
CA LYS A 57 -15.47 9.15 -14.74
C LYS A 57 -15.20 9.10 -16.24
N ASP A 58 -13.94 8.94 -16.62
CA ASP A 58 -13.51 8.87 -18.02
C ASP A 58 -13.42 7.40 -18.51
N ILE A 59 -13.75 6.41 -17.65
CA ILE A 59 -13.79 5.00 -17.98
C ILE A 59 -15.23 4.55 -18.25
N PRO A 60 -15.58 4.17 -19.48
CA PRO A 60 -16.86 3.53 -19.77
C PRO A 60 -16.83 2.08 -19.23
N LEU A 61 -17.39 1.88 -18.03
CA LEU A 61 -17.33 0.61 -17.30
C LEU A 61 -17.88 -0.58 -18.10
N ASP A 62 -18.89 -0.36 -18.93
CA ASP A 62 -19.50 -1.35 -19.83
C ASP A 62 -18.57 -1.82 -20.96
N GLN A 63 -17.51 -1.06 -21.25
CA GLN A 63 -16.51 -1.40 -22.25
C GLN A 63 -15.25 -2.07 -21.67
N VAL A 64 -15.14 -2.19 -20.37
CA VAL A 64 -14.03 -2.92 -19.73
C VAL A 64 -14.18 -4.40 -20.05
N ARG A 65 -13.09 -5.04 -20.51
CA ARG A 65 -13.06 -6.48 -20.87
C ARG A 65 -11.97 -7.23 -20.12
N LEU A 66 -10.93 -6.51 -19.66
CA LEU A 66 -9.89 -7.05 -18.79
C LEU A 66 -9.71 -6.11 -17.60
N LEU A 67 -9.85 -6.67 -16.41
CA LEU A 67 -9.54 -6.01 -15.15
C LEU A 67 -8.31 -6.68 -14.52
N VAL A 68 -7.23 -5.93 -14.37
CA VAL A 68 -6.04 -6.36 -13.64
C VAL A 68 -6.11 -5.74 -12.25
N VAL A 69 -6.23 -6.57 -11.25
CA VAL A 69 -6.32 -6.16 -9.84
C VAL A 69 -4.98 -6.47 -9.17
N VAL A 70 -4.39 -5.49 -8.54
CA VAL A 70 -3.14 -5.63 -7.81
C VAL A 70 -3.36 -5.28 -6.34
N ASP A 71 -2.66 -6.01 -5.47
CA ASP A 71 -2.60 -5.77 -4.03
C ASP A 71 -3.94 -5.91 -3.28
N THR A 72 -4.84 -6.63 -3.87
CA THR A 72 -6.06 -7.10 -3.23
C THR A 72 -6.72 -8.19 -4.06
N HIS A 73 -7.49 -9.05 -3.41
CA HIS A 73 -8.37 -10.03 -4.05
C HIS A 73 -9.82 -9.93 -3.54
N ALA A 74 -10.15 -8.85 -2.84
CA ALA A 74 -11.47 -8.60 -2.27
C ALA A 74 -12.26 -7.61 -3.14
N SER A 75 -13.43 -8.04 -3.63
CA SER A 75 -14.27 -7.25 -4.56
C SER A 75 -14.74 -5.92 -3.96
N GLU A 76 -15.02 -5.90 -2.66
CA GLU A 76 -15.48 -4.70 -1.94
C GLU A 76 -14.38 -3.63 -1.82
N ARG A 77 -13.11 -4.01 -1.95
CA ARG A 77 -11.98 -3.07 -1.82
C ARG A 77 -11.66 -2.30 -3.10
N ILE A 78 -12.16 -2.73 -4.26
CA ILE A 78 -11.85 -2.10 -5.55
C ILE A 78 -12.90 -1.08 -6.03
N GLY A 79 -13.76 -0.62 -5.13
CA GLY A 79 -14.73 0.45 -5.38
C GLY A 79 -15.66 0.17 -6.56
N VAL A 80 -15.75 1.11 -7.50
CA VAL A 80 -16.68 1.01 -8.66
C VAL A 80 -16.39 -0.17 -9.59
N PHE A 81 -15.26 -0.83 -9.47
CA PHE A 81 -14.91 -2.00 -10.27
C PHE A 81 -15.44 -3.31 -9.68
N GLY A 82 -15.80 -3.34 -8.37
CA GLY A 82 -16.31 -4.53 -7.71
C GLY A 82 -17.49 -5.16 -8.45
N PRO A 83 -18.57 -4.43 -8.76
CA PRO A 83 -19.73 -4.97 -9.50
C PRO A 83 -19.40 -5.52 -10.89
N LEU A 84 -18.27 -5.14 -11.51
CA LEU A 84 -17.87 -5.69 -12.80
C LEU A 84 -17.43 -7.15 -12.71
N LEU A 85 -17.03 -7.62 -11.54
CA LEU A 85 -16.58 -8.99 -11.30
C LEU A 85 -17.72 -10.01 -11.42
N ASP A 86 -18.97 -9.57 -11.28
CA ASP A 86 -20.17 -10.39 -11.49
C ASP A 86 -20.42 -10.71 -12.97
N ASN A 87 -19.76 -9.97 -13.89
CA ASN A 87 -19.93 -10.20 -15.32
C ASN A 87 -19.11 -11.43 -15.78
N PRO A 88 -19.76 -12.53 -16.23
CA PRO A 88 -19.08 -13.76 -16.62
C PRO A 88 -18.16 -13.61 -17.85
N GLN A 89 -18.30 -12.50 -18.61
CA GLN A 89 -17.45 -12.17 -19.76
C GLN A 89 -16.24 -11.29 -19.39
N MET A 90 -16.16 -10.85 -18.13
CA MET A 90 -15.01 -10.09 -17.64
C MET A 90 -13.82 -11.01 -17.48
N GLU A 91 -12.71 -10.68 -18.13
CA GLU A 91 -11.42 -11.31 -17.84
C GLU A 91 -10.78 -10.61 -16.65
N VAL A 92 -10.42 -11.37 -15.62
CA VAL A 92 -9.84 -10.82 -14.38
C VAL A 92 -8.48 -11.46 -14.13
N HIS A 93 -7.46 -10.62 -13.97
CA HIS A 93 -6.11 -11.03 -13.57
C HIS A 93 -5.80 -10.45 -12.20
N ILE A 94 -5.28 -11.27 -11.28
CA ILE A 94 -4.98 -10.88 -9.90
C ILE A 94 -3.51 -11.12 -9.61
N TYR A 95 -2.88 -10.14 -8.95
CA TYR A 95 -1.57 -10.23 -8.33
C TYR A 95 -1.71 -9.73 -6.90
N ASP A 96 -1.45 -10.61 -5.91
CA ASP A 96 -1.70 -10.27 -4.51
C ASP A 96 -0.82 -11.10 -3.58
N HIS A 97 -0.45 -10.53 -2.43
CA HIS A 97 0.35 -11.18 -1.41
C HIS A 97 -0.45 -11.53 -0.15
N HIS A 98 -1.67 -11.04 -0.04
CA HIS A 98 -2.52 -11.26 1.13
C HIS A 98 -2.87 -12.73 1.30
N PRO A 99 -2.93 -13.24 2.56
CA PRO A 99 -3.31 -14.62 2.83
C PRO A 99 -4.80 -14.86 2.57
N ASP A 100 -5.16 -16.13 2.43
CA ASP A 100 -6.52 -16.65 2.26
C ASP A 100 -7.26 -16.16 1.00
N PRO A 101 -6.90 -16.71 -0.16
CA PRO A 101 -7.47 -16.31 -1.42
C PRO A 101 -8.82 -16.99 -1.71
N GLN A 102 -9.78 -16.96 -0.80
CA GLN A 102 -11.17 -17.32 -1.14
C GLN A 102 -11.73 -16.18 -1.98
N LEU A 103 -11.64 -16.34 -3.31
CA LEU A 103 -12.21 -15.38 -4.24
C LEU A 103 -13.72 -15.54 -4.27
N ASP A 104 -14.43 -14.43 -4.16
CA ASP A 104 -15.87 -14.34 -4.39
C ASP A 104 -16.25 -14.21 -5.87
N PHE A 105 -15.24 -14.22 -6.76
CA PHE A 105 -15.41 -14.10 -8.22
C PHE A 105 -14.41 -15.00 -8.99
N LYS A 106 -14.64 -15.16 -10.30
CA LYS A 106 -13.74 -15.94 -11.16
C LYS A 106 -12.59 -15.10 -11.67
N ALA A 107 -11.36 -15.60 -11.55
CA ALA A 107 -10.17 -15.01 -12.15
C ALA A 107 -9.59 -15.91 -13.24
N GLY A 108 -9.32 -15.33 -14.42
CA GLY A 108 -8.65 -16.00 -15.54
C GLY A 108 -7.14 -16.21 -15.27
N ARG A 109 -6.51 -15.28 -14.56
CA ARG A 109 -5.14 -15.41 -14.04
C ARG A 109 -5.11 -15.04 -12.56
N LYS A 110 -4.46 -15.90 -11.78
CA LYS A 110 -4.31 -15.70 -10.35
C LYS A 110 -2.86 -15.95 -9.96
N ILE A 111 -2.15 -14.93 -9.53
CA ILE A 111 -0.80 -15.04 -8.98
C ILE A 111 -0.85 -14.46 -7.56
N ILE A 112 -1.21 -15.32 -6.62
CA ILE A 112 -1.21 -15.00 -5.20
C ILE A 112 -0.12 -15.86 -4.55
N LYS A 113 0.83 -15.19 -3.90
CA LYS A 113 1.99 -15.82 -3.26
C LYS A 113 2.21 -15.22 -1.89
N LYS A 114 2.68 -16.02 -0.96
CA LYS A 114 3.13 -15.51 0.34
C LYS A 114 4.43 -14.72 0.13
N ARG A 115 4.34 -13.42 0.09
CA ARG A 115 5.41 -12.44 0.03
C ARG A 115 5.13 -11.33 1.04
N GLY A 116 6.09 -10.49 1.33
CA GLY A 116 5.89 -9.31 2.18
C GLY A 116 5.16 -8.18 1.44
N ALA A 117 5.21 -8.16 0.10
CA ALA A 117 4.58 -7.15 -0.75
C ALA A 117 4.17 -7.74 -2.11
N THR A 118 3.10 -7.22 -2.70
CA THR A 118 2.67 -7.55 -4.07
C THR A 118 3.70 -7.08 -5.11
N THR A 119 4.38 -5.98 -4.84
CA THR A 119 5.49 -5.49 -5.66
C THR A 119 6.58 -6.54 -5.84
N THR A 120 6.89 -7.34 -4.80
CA THR A 120 7.84 -8.46 -4.91
C THR A 120 7.39 -9.51 -5.93
N ILE A 121 6.11 -9.87 -5.90
CA ILE A 121 5.53 -10.82 -6.87
C ILE A 121 5.65 -10.28 -8.30
N LEU A 122 5.33 -9.02 -8.50
CA LEU A 122 5.43 -8.39 -9.81
C LEU A 122 6.88 -8.22 -10.28
N HIS A 123 7.83 -7.95 -9.37
CA HIS A 123 9.26 -7.97 -9.68
C HIS A 123 9.69 -9.36 -10.20
N GLU A 124 9.29 -10.45 -9.54
CA GLU A 124 9.56 -11.81 -10.00
C GLU A 124 9.04 -12.03 -11.42
N VAL A 125 7.79 -11.64 -11.70
CA VAL A 125 7.16 -11.78 -13.02
C VAL A 125 7.88 -10.95 -14.09
N LEU A 126 8.31 -9.73 -13.77
CA LEU A 126 9.06 -8.88 -14.69
C LEU A 126 10.44 -9.46 -15.02
N LEU A 127 11.12 -10.05 -14.02
CA LEU A 127 12.40 -10.76 -14.22
C LEU A 127 12.24 -11.98 -15.11
N GLU A 128 11.24 -12.84 -14.85
CA GLU A 128 10.95 -14.02 -15.68
C GLU A 128 10.71 -13.65 -17.16
N LYS A 129 10.15 -12.47 -17.38
CA LYS A 129 9.89 -11.93 -18.75
C LYS A 129 11.05 -11.10 -19.31
N ASN A 130 12.19 -11.00 -18.62
CA ASN A 130 13.34 -10.20 -19.01
C ASN A 130 12.99 -8.73 -19.31
N MET A 131 12.06 -8.14 -18.57
CA MET A 131 11.65 -6.75 -18.75
C MET A 131 12.60 -5.81 -18.01
N SER A 132 12.98 -4.72 -18.71
CA SER A 132 13.85 -3.69 -18.14
C SER A 132 13.06 -2.78 -17.20
N LEU A 133 13.74 -2.30 -16.14
CA LEU A 133 13.25 -1.28 -15.22
C LEU A 133 14.17 -0.06 -15.27
N THR A 134 13.58 1.13 -15.20
CA THR A 134 14.36 2.37 -15.01
C THR A 134 14.71 2.55 -13.52
N PRO A 135 15.73 3.39 -13.19
CA PRO A 135 16.04 3.70 -11.79
C PRO A 135 14.84 4.27 -10.99
N GLU A 136 13.99 5.07 -11.64
CA GLU A 136 12.78 5.64 -11.03
C GLU A 136 11.76 4.54 -10.73
N GLU A 137 11.53 3.62 -11.66
CA GLU A 137 10.67 2.44 -11.46
C GLU A 137 11.21 1.56 -10.33
N CYS A 138 12.53 1.33 -10.30
CA CYS A 138 13.17 0.59 -9.21
C CYS A 138 12.98 1.27 -7.86
N THR A 139 13.11 2.60 -7.80
CA THR A 139 12.92 3.38 -6.57
C THR A 139 11.48 3.25 -6.06
N LEU A 140 10.48 3.36 -6.93
CA LEU A 140 9.08 3.18 -6.56
C LEU A 140 8.80 1.74 -6.10
N MET A 141 9.39 0.73 -6.74
CA MET A 141 9.23 -0.66 -6.32
C MET A 141 9.87 -0.93 -4.95
N VAL A 142 11.01 -0.33 -4.64
CA VAL A 142 11.60 -0.42 -3.29
C VAL A 142 10.70 0.26 -2.26
N LEU A 143 10.06 1.40 -2.59
CA LEU A 143 9.09 2.06 -1.70
C LEU A 143 7.92 1.12 -1.36
N GLY A 144 7.33 0.45 -2.36
CA GLY A 144 6.26 -0.52 -2.13
C GLY A 144 6.69 -1.66 -1.22
N ILE A 145 7.83 -2.32 -1.52
CA ILE A 145 8.36 -3.41 -0.69
C ILE A 145 8.63 -2.91 0.75
N TYR A 146 9.25 -1.74 0.92
CA TYR A 146 9.62 -1.23 2.23
C TYR A 146 8.42 -0.84 3.07
N GLN A 147 7.36 -0.30 2.46
CA GLN A 147 6.15 0.06 3.21
C GLN A 147 5.51 -1.18 3.83
N ASP A 148 5.22 -2.20 3.05
CA ASP A 148 4.53 -3.40 3.51
C ASP A 148 5.37 -4.31 4.40
N THR A 149 6.68 -4.24 4.26
CA THR A 149 7.62 -5.02 5.07
C THR A 149 8.21 -4.23 6.24
N HIS A 150 7.73 -3.00 6.50
CA HIS A 150 8.32 -2.09 7.49
C HIS A 150 9.84 -1.99 7.34
N SER A 151 10.30 -1.69 6.13
CA SER A 151 11.73 -1.65 5.76
C SER A 151 12.44 -3.00 5.96
N LEU A 152 11.77 -4.10 5.58
CA LEU A 152 12.26 -5.48 5.61
C LEU A 152 12.43 -6.07 7.03
N VAL A 153 11.81 -5.49 8.05
CA VAL A 153 11.88 -5.99 9.44
C VAL A 153 10.55 -6.55 9.96
N SER A 154 9.49 -6.56 9.15
CA SER A 154 8.21 -7.17 9.50
C SER A 154 8.30 -8.69 9.57
N VAL A 155 7.45 -9.31 10.39
CA VAL A 155 7.27 -10.77 10.45
C VAL A 155 6.72 -11.37 9.16
N SER A 156 6.09 -10.57 8.30
CA SER A 156 5.62 -10.96 6.97
C SER A 156 6.73 -10.97 5.91
N THR A 157 7.89 -10.38 6.19
CA THR A 157 9.01 -10.29 5.25
C THR A 157 9.53 -11.68 4.88
N THR A 158 9.73 -11.90 3.59
CA THR A 158 10.26 -13.16 3.04
C THR A 158 11.66 -12.95 2.44
N PRO A 159 12.46 -14.02 2.27
CA PRO A 159 13.75 -13.93 1.58
C PRO A 159 13.65 -13.33 0.18
N GLU A 160 12.52 -13.51 -0.48
CA GLU A 160 12.26 -12.99 -1.83
C GLU A 160 12.11 -11.46 -1.82
N ASP A 161 11.56 -10.87 -0.74
CA ASP A 161 11.47 -9.41 -0.60
C ASP A 161 12.87 -8.79 -0.48
N LEU A 162 13.76 -9.43 0.31
CA LEU A 162 15.16 -8.99 0.40
C LEU A 162 15.87 -9.12 -0.96
N THR A 163 15.62 -10.22 -1.68
CA THR A 163 16.22 -10.47 -2.99
C THR A 163 15.73 -9.43 -4.01
N ALA A 164 14.43 -9.15 -4.03
CA ALA A 164 13.82 -8.15 -4.90
C ALA A 164 14.38 -6.75 -4.61
N ALA A 165 14.40 -6.34 -3.33
CA ALA A 165 14.96 -5.05 -2.93
C ALA A 165 16.45 -4.94 -3.33
N GLY A 166 17.26 -5.98 -3.10
CA GLY A 166 18.66 -6.02 -3.49
C GLY A 166 18.89 -5.89 -5.01
N ASP A 167 18.08 -6.58 -5.84
CA ASP A 167 18.13 -6.46 -7.29
C ASP A 167 17.72 -5.06 -7.76
N LEU A 168 16.64 -4.50 -7.20
CA LEU A 168 16.17 -3.16 -7.52
C LEU A 168 17.20 -2.09 -7.18
N ILE A 169 17.88 -2.20 -6.01
CA ILE A 169 18.99 -1.32 -5.63
C ILE A 169 20.14 -1.45 -6.61
N LYS A 170 20.51 -2.67 -6.98
CA LYS A 170 21.56 -2.92 -7.99
C LYS A 170 21.22 -2.30 -9.35
N ARG A 171 19.94 -2.20 -9.70
CA ARG A 171 19.44 -1.56 -10.94
C ARG A 171 19.32 -0.04 -10.82
N GLY A 172 19.66 0.55 -9.69
CA GLY A 172 19.76 1.99 -9.50
C GLY A 172 18.62 2.64 -8.72
N ALA A 173 17.89 1.89 -7.89
CA ALA A 173 16.94 2.50 -6.96
C ALA A 173 17.64 3.48 -6.02
N ASP A 174 17.07 4.68 -5.85
CA ASP A 174 17.59 5.73 -4.98
C ASP A 174 17.08 5.58 -3.54
N LEU A 175 17.93 5.03 -2.66
CA LEU A 175 17.58 4.83 -1.25
C LEU A 175 17.44 6.14 -0.47
N SER A 176 18.03 7.25 -0.93
CA SER A 176 17.84 8.56 -0.28
C SER A 176 16.40 9.02 -0.44
N ARG A 177 15.85 8.85 -1.64
CA ARG A 177 14.43 9.11 -1.93
C ARG A 177 13.52 8.14 -1.17
N VAL A 178 13.82 6.85 -1.18
CA VAL A 178 13.07 5.86 -0.37
C VAL A 178 13.03 6.29 1.10
N SER A 179 14.19 6.63 1.68
CA SER A 179 14.27 7.07 3.08
C SER A 179 13.46 8.33 3.37
N SER A 180 13.35 9.28 2.42
CA SER A 180 12.59 10.51 2.62
C SER A 180 11.09 10.25 2.77
N TYR A 181 10.53 9.26 2.06
CA TYR A 181 9.14 8.85 2.16
C TYR A 181 8.86 7.88 3.33
N MET A 182 9.83 7.05 3.70
CA MET A 182 9.68 6.14 4.85
C MET A 182 9.80 6.84 6.20
N ARG A 183 10.47 7.99 6.27
CA ARG A 183 10.63 8.79 7.50
C ARG A 183 9.61 9.92 7.54
N GLN A 184 8.35 9.58 7.78
CA GLN A 184 7.37 10.60 8.11
C GLN A 184 7.81 11.37 9.36
N LYS A 185 7.79 12.70 9.28
CA LYS A 185 7.95 13.57 10.45
C LYS A 185 6.57 13.95 10.94
N LEU A 186 6.36 13.84 12.24
CA LEU A 186 5.18 14.43 12.85
C LEU A 186 5.23 15.94 12.65
N ASN A 187 4.11 16.52 12.19
CA ASN A 187 3.95 17.97 12.20
C ASN A 187 3.70 18.47 13.64
N SER A 188 3.63 19.80 13.84
CA SER A 188 3.45 20.37 15.19
C SER A 188 2.20 19.86 15.89
N GLU A 189 1.06 19.78 15.19
CA GLU A 189 -0.22 19.34 15.75
C GLU A 189 -0.17 17.84 16.12
N GLN A 190 0.43 17.02 15.26
CA GLN A 190 0.66 15.61 15.53
C GLN A 190 1.62 15.39 16.69
N LEU A 191 2.65 16.25 16.82
CA LEU A 191 3.60 16.19 17.94
C LEU A 191 2.92 16.54 19.28
N ASP A 192 1.98 17.47 19.30
CA ASP A 192 1.21 17.82 20.48
C ASP A 192 0.34 16.63 20.93
N ILE A 193 -0.36 15.97 19.99
CA ILE A 193 -1.11 14.73 20.25
C ILE A 193 -0.16 13.61 20.75
N PHE A 194 0.98 13.41 20.07
CA PHE A 194 1.98 12.42 20.47
C PHE A 194 2.43 12.62 21.93
N ASN A 195 2.79 13.85 22.28
CA ASN A 195 3.21 14.19 23.65
C ASN A 195 2.08 13.96 24.65
N GLY A 196 0.83 14.28 24.30
CA GLY A 196 -0.34 13.99 25.10
C GLY A 196 -0.53 12.49 25.37
N LEU A 197 -0.44 11.68 24.30
CA LEU A 197 -0.55 10.22 24.38
C LEU A 197 0.56 9.61 25.26
N VAL A 198 1.81 10.01 25.04
CA VAL A 198 2.93 9.52 25.87
C VAL A 198 2.77 9.91 27.33
N SER A 199 2.33 11.15 27.62
CA SER A 199 2.19 11.66 28.98
C SER A 199 1.04 11.01 29.77
N SER A 200 0.03 10.50 29.10
CA SER A 200 -1.15 9.87 29.70
C SER A 200 -1.13 8.35 29.65
N LEU A 201 -0.02 7.74 29.22
CA LEU A 201 0.08 6.30 29.03
C LEU A 201 0.00 5.55 30.36
N GLU A 202 -0.93 4.62 30.46
CA GLU A 202 -1.12 3.73 31.61
C GLU A 202 -1.10 2.27 31.14
N ASN A 203 -0.29 1.44 31.80
CA ASN A 203 -0.18 0.02 31.48
C ASN A 203 -1.02 -0.83 32.42
N HIS A 204 -1.79 -1.75 31.88
CA HIS A 204 -2.67 -2.67 32.60
C HIS A 204 -2.38 -4.11 32.20
N LEU A 205 -2.37 -5.01 33.17
CA LEU A 205 -2.30 -6.46 32.93
C LEU A 205 -3.71 -7.06 32.99
N ILE A 206 -4.27 -7.45 31.85
CA ILE A 206 -5.61 -8.01 31.75
C ILE A 206 -5.51 -9.46 31.27
N ASN A 207 -5.87 -10.40 32.14
CA ASN A 207 -5.80 -11.86 31.84
C ASN A 207 -4.42 -12.33 31.30
N GLY A 208 -3.34 -11.73 31.81
CA GLY A 208 -1.98 -12.06 31.38
C GLY A 208 -1.51 -11.35 30.10
N VAL A 209 -2.34 -10.49 29.53
CA VAL A 209 -1.98 -9.63 28.38
C VAL A 209 -1.75 -8.21 28.89
N GLU A 210 -0.61 -7.64 28.52
CA GLU A 210 -0.30 -6.23 28.77
C GLU A 210 -1.04 -5.35 27.76
N VAL A 211 -1.86 -4.44 28.27
CA VAL A 211 -2.67 -3.51 27.47
C VAL A 211 -2.42 -2.10 27.98
N SER A 212 -2.10 -1.20 27.08
CA SER A 212 -1.88 0.21 27.39
C SER A 212 -3.11 1.05 27.04
N LEU A 213 -3.45 1.99 27.92
CA LEU A 213 -4.51 2.97 27.70
C LEU A 213 -3.88 4.35 27.64
N THR A 214 -4.34 5.20 26.72
CA THR A 214 -3.84 6.57 26.63
C THR A 214 -4.88 7.51 26.06
N THR A 215 -4.76 8.81 26.38
CA THR A 215 -5.69 9.84 25.92
C THR A 215 -4.95 11.09 25.45
N ALA A 216 -5.52 11.78 24.46
CA ALA A 216 -5.08 13.10 24.05
C ALA A 216 -6.27 13.95 23.59
N SER A 217 -6.07 15.24 23.40
CA SER A 217 -7.08 16.13 22.83
C SER A 217 -6.43 17.20 21.95
N SER A 218 -7.19 17.66 20.96
CA SER A 218 -6.85 18.82 20.12
C SER A 218 -8.09 19.67 19.90
N ASP A 219 -7.91 20.98 19.83
CA ASP A 219 -8.97 21.96 19.54
C ASP A 219 -9.29 22.07 18.04
N HIS A 220 -8.70 21.20 17.23
CA HIS A 220 -8.92 21.13 15.78
C HIS A 220 -8.66 19.75 15.24
N PHE A 221 -9.12 19.51 14.01
CA PHE A 221 -8.96 18.23 13.34
C PHE A 221 -7.49 17.97 12.96
N VAL A 222 -6.93 16.86 13.46
CA VAL A 222 -5.58 16.39 13.15
C VAL A 222 -5.67 15.13 12.29
N ARG A 223 -4.95 15.12 11.17
CA ARG A 223 -4.91 13.97 10.23
C ARG A 223 -3.90 12.91 10.67
N ASP A 224 -4.05 11.72 10.09
CA ASP A 224 -3.11 10.60 10.22
C ASP A 224 -2.82 10.19 11.67
N LEU A 225 -3.85 10.22 12.52
CA LEU A 225 -3.73 9.85 13.94
C LEU A 225 -3.28 8.41 14.16
N ALA A 226 -3.61 7.49 13.24
CA ALA A 226 -3.12 6.12 13.30
C ALA A 226 -1.58 6.08 13.27
N TYR A 227 -0.96 6.92 12.44
CA TYR A 227 0.49 7.05 12.39
C TYR A 227 1.08 7.62 13.70
N VAL A 228 0.40 8.60 14.32
CA VAL A 228 0.82 9.15 15.63
C VAL A 228 0.79 8.05 16.70
N VAL A 229 -0.31 7.28 16.76
CA VAL A 229 -0.46 6.16 17.70
C VAL A 229 0.58 5.07 17.45
N GLN A 230 0.87 4.74 16.18
CA GLN A 230 1.91 3.78 15.84
C GLN A 230 3.29 4.24 16.34
N ASN A 231 3.63 5.53 16.21
CA ASN A 231 4.89 6.06 16.75
C ASN A 231 4.98 5.94 18.29
N VAL A 232 3.85 6.08 19.01
CA VAL A 232 3.81 5.83 20.46
C VAL A 232 4.05 4.35 20.75
N MET A 233 3.40 3.46 20.00
CA MET A 233 3.58 2.01 20.16
C MET A 233 5.03 1.59 19.95
N ASP A 234 5.66 2.10 18.89
CA ASP A 234 7.05 1.77 18.53
C ASP A 234 8.03 2.31 19.57
N MET A 235 7.83 3.55 20.03
CA MET A 235 8.71 4.19 21.03
C MET A 235 8.64 3.47 22.39
N GLU A 236 7.43 3.13 22.85
CA GLU A 236 7.20 2.49 24.15
C GLU A 236 7.21 0.95 24.06
N SER A 237 7.43 0.37 22.86
CA SER A 237 7.44 -1.08 22.61
C SER A 237 6.14 -1.77 23.04
N LEU A 238 4.99 -1.15 22.77
CA LEU A 238 3.68 -1.63 23.21
C LEU A 238 3.17 -2.75 22.30
N SER A 239 2.59 -3.80 22.90
CA SER A 239 1.96 -4.90 22.16
C SER A 239 0.50 -4.63 21.81
N ALA A 240 -0.20 -3.84 22.65
CA ALA A 240 -1.58 -3.43 22.42
C ALA A 240 -1.85 -2.07 23.10
N VAL A 241 -2.51 -1.16 22.38
CA VAL A 241 -2.88 0.15 22.90
C VAL A 241 -4.33 0.51 22.55
N PHE A 242 -5.03 1.12 23.49
CA PHE A 242 -6.28 1.83 23.24
C PHE A 242 -6.02 3.33 23.43
N ALA A 243 -6.04 4.06 22.33
CA ALA A 243 -5.88 5.50 22.32
C ALA A 243 -7.24 6.20 22.13
N LEU A 244 -7.64 7.03 23.07
CA LEU A 244 -8.83 7.87 22.97
C LEU A 244 -8.41 9.32 22.68
N ILE A 245 -8.71 9.81 21.48
CA ILE A 245 -8.31 11.14 21.04
C ILE A 245 -9.57 11.97 20.77
N ARG A 246 -9.73 13.06 21.55
CA ARG A 246 -10.81 14.03 21.32
C ARG A 246 -10.32 15.09 20.32
N LEU A 247 -11.09 15.30 19.28
CA LEU A 247 -10.92 16.38 18.32
C LEU A 247 -12.15 17.30 18.36
N ASP A 248 -11.97 18.59 18.49
CA ASP A 248 -13.05 19.60 18.51
C ASP A 248 -13.22 20.21 17.10
#